data_de9c52b01c5a24c0f213118ec8160f77
#
_entry.id   de9c52b01c5a24c0f213118ec8160f77
#
_cell.length_a   1.000
_cell.length_b   1.000
_cell.length_c   1.000
_cell.angle_alpha   90.00
_cell.angle_beta   90.00
_cell.angle_gamma   90.00
#
_symmetry.space_group_name_H-M   'P 1'
#
loop_
_entity.id
_entity.type
_entity.pdbx_description
1 polymer ?
#
loop_
_entity_poly.entity_id
_entity_poly.type
_entity_poly.pdbx_seq_one_letter_code
_entity_poly.pdbx_strand_id
1 'polypeptide(L)'
;EQTTMDDVAARAEVSKATLYNYFTSKDSLLMGIAEAALEEICQLIADELKDEPDAVQKLRRVMQTFVLDSIRYLALCRKIAYLNSFEESDLYQTRLEMLRLLGTLVAQAQAQGTLRADVPAQSIVDLLMGLYFTTQFQWPQLAQYSREECIERLDRQFDLTLAGVMTACPE
;
A
#
# COMPACT_ATOMS: atom_id res chain seq x y z
N GLU A 1 9.40 -23.76 1.44
CA GLU A 1 8.56 -24.69 0.63
C GLU A 1 7.95 -23.91 -0.52
N GLN A 2 8.14 -24.38 -1.75
CA GLN A 2 7.58 -23.70 -2.92
C GLN A 2 6.12 -24.11 -3.08
N THR A 3 5.18 -23.27 -2.66
CA THR A 3 3.74 -23.43 -2.93
C THR A 3 3.51 -23.53 -4.45
N THR A 4 2.80 -24.54 -4.92
CA THR A 4 2.45 -24.72 -6.33
C THR A 4 1.06 -24.16 -6.62
N MET A 5 0.71 -23.97 -7.91
CA MET A 5 -0.66 -23.62 -8.30
C MET A 5 -1.67 -24.69 -7.88
N ASP A 6 -1.24 -25.95 -7.86
CA ASP A 6 -2.05 -27.06 -7.38
C ASP A 6 -2.37 -26.96 -5.88
N ASP A 7 -1.37 -26.55 -5.07
CA ASP A 7 -1.58 -26.31 -3.64
C ASP A 7 -2.55 -25.14 -3.41
N VAL A 8 -2.47 -24.10 -4.26
CA VAL A 8 -3.41 -22.97 -4.22
C VAL A 8 -4.82 -23.45 -4.55
N ALA A 9 -5.02 -24.21 -5.64
CA ALA A 9 -6.32 -24.74 -6.02
C ALA A 9 -6.94 -25.59 -4.91
N ALA A 10 -6.14 -26.48 -4.31
CA ALA A 10 -6.59 -27.34 -3.21
C ALA A 10 -7.02 -26.52 -1.98
N ARG A 11 -6.26 -25.48 -1.60
CA ARG A 11 -6.60 -24.62 -0.45
C ARG A 11 -7.80 -23.70 -0.70
N ALA A 12 -7.99 -23.29 -1.95
CA ALA A 12 -9.13 -22.47 -2.38
C ALA A 12 -10.38 -23.32 -2.64
N GLU A 13 -10.30 -24.66 -2.50
CA GLU A 13 -11.39 -25.60 -2.75
C GLU A 13 -11.96 -25.47 -4.18
N VAL A 14 -11.11 -25.14 -5.16
CA VAL A 14 -11.47 -25.06 -6.57
C VAL A 14 -10.73 -26.12 -7.38
N SER A 15 -11.28 -26.48 -8.56
CA SER A 15 -10.56 -27.38 -9.45
C SER A 15 -9.32 -26.69 -10.05
N LYS A 16 -8.29 -27.47 -10.39
CA LYS A 16 -7.12 -26.96 -11.10
C LYS A 16 -7.52 -26.24 -12.39
N ALA A 17 -8.45 -26.82 -13.16
CA ALA A 17 -8.96 -26.22 -14.37
C ALA A 17 -9.60 -24.84 -14.11
N THR A 18 -10.37 -24.72 -13.04
CA THR A 18 -10.96 -23.45 -12.63
C THR A 18 -9.88 -22.42 -12.33
N LEU A 19 -8.86 -22.76 -11.51
CA LEU A 19 -7.78 -21.84 -11.18
C LEU A 19 -7.00 -21.40 -12.43
N TYR A 20 -6.63 -22.36 -13.31
CA TYR A 20 -5.87 -22.05 -14.53
C TYR A 20 -6.66 -21.28 -15.59
N ASN A 21 -7.99 -21.32 -15.55
CA ASN A 21 -8.85 -20.47 -16.40
C ASN A 21 -8.75 -18.98 -16.01
N TYR A 22 -8.52 -18.68 -14.71
CA TYR A 22 -8.37 -17.30 -14.23
C TYR A 22 -6.91 -16.85 -14.19
N PHE A 23 -5.99 -17.74 -13.81
CA PHE A 23 -4.59 -17.43 -13.60
C PHE A 23 -3.71 -18.48 -14.27
N THR A 24 -3.09 -18.12 -15.38
CA THR A 24 -2.26 -19.03 -16.19
C THR A 24 -0.92 -19.38 -15.52
N SER A 25 -0.49 -18.58 -14.53
CA SER A 25 0.79 -18.73 -13.82
C SER A 25 0.71 -18.18 -12.40
N LYS A 26 1.76 -18.43 -11.61
CA LYS A 26 1.92 -17.78 -10.30
C LYS A 26 2.05 -16.27 -10.41
N ASP A 27 2.71 -15.79 -11.45
CA ASP A 27 2.93 -14.35 -11.63
C ASP A 27 1.62 -13.65 -12.00
N SER A 28 0.77 -14.28 -12.84
CA SER A 28 -0.58 -13.76 -13.10
C SER A 28 -1.48 -13.77 -11.86
N LEU A 29 -1.32 -14.76 -10.98
CA LEU A 29 -2.02 -14.76 -9.70
C LEU A 29 -1.53 -13.63 -8.76
N LEU A 30 -0.20 -13.40 -8.71
CA LEU A 30 0.38 -12.29 -7.93
C LEU A 30 -0.10 -10.94 -8.44
N MET A 31 -0.19 -10.78 -9.78
CA MET A 31 -0.72 -9.58 -10.41
C MET A 31 -2.18 -9.35 -10.01
N GLY A 32 -3.04 -10.37 -10.13
CA GLY A 32 -4.44 -10.26 -9.70
C GLY A 32 -4.60 -9.90 -8.22
N ILE A 33 -3.72 -10.37 -7.34
CA ILE A 33 -3.72 -9.98 -5.92
C ILE A 33 -3.31 -8.51 -5.75
N ALA A 34 -2.30 -8.05 -6.48
CA ALA A 34 -1.86 -6.65 -6.40
C ALA A 34 -2.90 -5.68 -6.97
N GLU A 35 -3.56 -6.06 -8.07
CA GLU A 35 -4.68 -5.32 -8.68
C GLU A 35 -5.87 -5.24 -7.72
N ALA A 36 -6.25 -6.36 -7.09
CA ALA A 36 -7.33 -6.38 -6.10
C ALA A 36 -7.03 -5.47 -4.90
N ALA A 37 -5.79 -5.48 -4.40
CA ALA A 37 -5.38 -4.60 -3.31
C ALA A 37 -5.44 -3.11 -3.71
N LEU A 38 -5.08 -2.77 -4.94
CA LEU A 38 -5.23 -1.41 -5.47
C LEU A 38 -6.71 -1.01 -5.57
N GLU A 39 -7.55 -1.90 -6.08
CA GLU A 39 -8.99 -1.67 -6.19
C GLU A 39 -9.63 -1.44 -4.81
N GLU A 40 -9.26 -2.22 -3.78
CA GLU A 40 -9.71 -2.02 -2.40
C GLU A 40 -9.35 -0.63 -1.86
N ILE A 41 -8.15 -0.12 -2.18
CA ILE A 41 -7.75 1.24 -1.81
C ILE A 41 -8.56 2.30 -2.58
N CYS A 42 -8.81 2.09 -3.86
CA CYS A 42 -9.66 2.99 -4.65
C CYS A 42 -11.09 3.06 -4.07
N GLN A 43 -11.66 1.91 -3.71
CA GLN A 43 -12.97 1.82 -3.07
C GLN A 43 -12.99 2.48 -1.69
N LEU A 44 -11.96 2.25 -0.85
CA LEU A 44 -11.81 2.94 0.43
C LEU A 44 -11.89 4.46 0.26
N ILE A 45 -11.18 5.02 -0.73
CA ILE A 45 -11.17 6.46 -0.97
C ILE A 45 -12.53 6.94 -1.50
N ALA A 46 -13.16 6.18 -2.42
CA ALA A 46 -14.40 6.55 -3.06
C ALA A 46 -15.62 6.46 -2.13
N ASP A 47 -15.63 5.50 -1.22
CA ASP A 47 -16.78 5.18 -0.38
C ASP A 47 -16.62 5.67 1.05
N GLU A 48 -15.57 5.19 1.76
CA GLU A 48 -15.41 5.50 3.18
C GLU A 48 -14.81 6.90 3.42
N LEU A 49 -13.92 7.36 2.53
CA LEU A 49 -13.22 8.64 2.68
C LEU A 49 -13.75 9.75 1.77
N LYS A 50 -14.88 9.53 1.09
CA LYS A 50 -15.45 10.54 0.17
C LYS A 50 -15.78 11.86 0.89
N ASP A 51 -16.29 11.76 2.11
CA ASP A 51 -16.72 12.91 2.93
C ASP A 51 -15.60 13.41 3.87
N GLU A 52 -14.40 12.78 3.86
CA GLU A 52 -13.23 13.25 4.58
C GLU A 52 -12.61 14.44 3.82
N PRO A 53 -12.66 15.67 4.36
CA PRO A 53 -12.11 16.83 3.66
C PRO A 53 -10.58 16.90 3.73
N ASP A 54 -9.96 16.35 4.79
CA ASP A 54 -8.52 16.43 5.04
C ASP A 54 -7.76 15.36 4.24
N ALA A 55 -7.01 15.79 3.23
CA ALA A 55 -6.22 14.89 2.40
C ALA A 55 -5.09 14.18 3.15
N VAL A 56 -4.56 14.77 4.25
CA VAL A 56 -3.57 14.12 5.10
C VAL A 56 -4.21 12.97 5.88
N GLN A 57 -5.45 13.12 6.33
CA GLN A 57 -6.19 12.02 6.96
C GLN A 57 -6.50 10.91 5.96
N LYS A 58 -6.82 11.25 4.69
CA LYS A 58 -6.95 10.24 3.62
C LYS A 58 -5.64 9.48 3.42
N LEU A 59 -4.51 10.18 3.32
CA LEU A 59 -3.18 9.55 3.20
C LEU A 59 -2.89 8.62 4.39
N ARG A 60 -3.17 9.07 5.62
CA ARG A 60 -3.01 8.26 6.83
C ARG A 60 -3.81 6.98 6.74
N ARG A 61 -5.09 7.07 6.39
CA ARG A 61 -5.99 5.93 6.30
C ARG A 61 -5.55 4.94 5.24
N VAL A 62 -5.14 5.42 4.08
CA VAL A 62 -4.57 4.59 3.01
C VAL A 62 -3.33 3.85 3.50
N MET A 63 -2.39 4.53 4.17
CA MET A 63 -1.19 3.91 4.69
C MET A 63 -1.49 2.86 5.79
N GLN A 64 -2.46 3.12 6.66
CA GLN A 64 -2.93 2.15 7.65
C GLN A 64 -3.46 0.88 6.98
N THR A 65 -4.30 1.03 5.96
CA THR A 65 -4.85 -0.10 5.19
C THR A 65 -3.73 -0.92 4.56
N PHE A 66 -2.78 -0.28 3.88
CA PHE A 66 -1.61 -0.98 3.33
C PHE A 66 -0.85 -1.82 4.34
N VAL A 67 -0.58 -1.26 5.51
CA VAL A 67 0.19 -1.99 6.55
C VAL A 67 -0.63 -3.12 7.13
N LEU A 68 -1.91 -2.90 7.42
CA LEU A 68 -2.78 -3.93 8.02
C LEU A 68 -3.00 -5.13 7.08
N ASP A 69 -3.19 -4.88 5.79
CA ASP A 69 -3.33 -5.96 4.81
C ASP A 69 -2.03 -6.74 4.66
N SER A 70 -0.90 -6.03 4.74
CA SER A 70 0.42 -6.66 4.66
C SER A 70 0.74 -7.61 5.81
N ILE A 71 0.21 -7.38 7.02
CA ILE A 71 0.48 -8.24 8.18
C ILE A 71 -0.01 -9.66 7.91
N ARG A 72 -1.18 -9.78 7.32
CA ARG A 72 -1.84 -11.06 7.06
C ARG A 72 -1.09 -11.90 6.03
N TYR A 73 -0.40 -11.25 5.08
CA TYR A 73 0.24 -11.88 3.94
C TYR A 73 1.67 -11.40 3.72
N LEU A 74 2.41 -11.18 4.81
CA LEU A 74 3.72 -10.51 4.80
C LEU A 74 4.72 -11.06 3.77
N ALA A 75 4.86 -12.40 3.68
CA ALA A 75 5.78 -13.01 2.72
C ALA A 75 5.37 -12.73 1.26
N LEU A 76 4.06 -12.69 0.99
CA LEU A 76 3.49 -12.37 -0.32
C LEU A 76 3.70 -10.89 -0.65
N CYS A 77 3.37 -10.00 0.29
CA CYS A 77 3.53 -8.56 0.12
C CYS A 77 5.00 -8.17 -0.12
N ARG A 78 5.94 -8.79 0.58
CA ARG A 78 7.38 -8.62 0.34
C ARG A 78 7.79 -9.07 -1.06
N LYS A 79 7.23 -10.19 -1.55
CA LYS A 79 7.50 -10.67 -2.91
C LYS A 79 6.95 -9.73 -3.96
N ILE A 80 5.71 -9.25 -3.79
CA ILE A 80 5.09 -8.26 -4.69
C ILE A 80 5.91 -6.96 -4.67
N ALA A 81 6.27 -6.44 -3.49
CA ALA A 81 7.07 -5.24 -3.34
C ALA A 81 8.46 -5.35 -4.00
N TYR A 82 9.07 -6.52 -3.98
CA TYR A 82 10.31 -6.80 -4.69
C TYR A 82 10.10 -6.83 -6.21
N LEU A 83 9.14 -7.62 -6.69
CA LEU A 83 8.90 -7.79 -8.13
C LEU A 83 8.44 -6.51 -8.83
N ASN A 84 7.57 -5.72 -8.19
CA ASN A 84 7.06 -4.48 -8.77
C ASN A 84 8.09 -3.34 -8.80
N SER A 85 9.29 -3.54 -8.27
CA SER A 85 10.40 -2.59 -8.37
C SER A 85 11.16 -2.66 -9.70
N PHE A 86 10.91 -3.69 -10.51
CA PHE A 86 11.54 -3.87 -11.81
C PHE A 86 10.59 -3.47 -12.93
N GLU A 87 11.06 -2.62 -13.87
CA GLU A 87 10.27 -2.11 -15.00
C GLU A 87 9.79 -3.23 -15.95
N GLU A 88 10.53 -4.33 -16.04
CA GLU A 88 10.20 -5.50 -16.84
C GLU A 88 9.10 -6.38 -16.22
N SER A 89 8.71 -6.09 -14.97
CA SER A 89 7.65 -6.84 -14.29
C SER A 89 6.27 -6.28 -14.64
N ASP A 90 5.33 -7.17 -14.93
CA ASP A 90 3.92 -6.80 -15.12
C ASP A 90 3.34 -6.07 -13.88
N LEU A 91 3.87 -6.38 -12.68
CA LEU A 91 3.51 -5.71 -11.44
C LEU A 91 3.97 -4.25 -11.35
N TYR A 92 4.87 -3.80 -12.23
CA TYR A 92 5.37 -2.42 -12.22
C TYR A 92 4.27 -1.41 -12.52
N GLN A 93 3.32 -1.74 -13.40
CA GLN A 93 2.20 -0.85 -13.72
C GLN A 93 1.29 -0.62 -12.50
N THR A 94 0.97 -1.67 -11.75
CA THR A 94 0.18 -1.57 -10.52
C THR A 94 0.88 -0.65 -9.48
N ARG A 95 2.22 -0.75 -9.38
CA ARG A 95 3.01 0.17 -8.56
C ARG A 95 2.87 1.62 -9.03
N LEU A 96 2.98 1.89 -10.34
CA LEU A 96 2.85 3.24 -10.89
C LEU A 96 1.46 3.83 -10.62
N GLU A 97 0.42 3.04 -10.71
CA GLU A 97 -0.95 3.46 -10.40
C GLU A 97 -1.09 3.84 -8.92
N MET A 98 -0.52 3.04 -8.03
CA MET A 98 -0.49 3.35 -6.61
C MET A 98 0.28 4.64 -6.31
N LEU A 99 1.44 4.85 -6.93
CA LEU A 99 2.21 6.09 -6.77
C LEU A 99 1.44 7.31 -7.29
N ARG A 100 0.69 7.18 -8.40
CA ARG A 100 -0.18 8.24 -8.91
C ARG A 100 -1.32 8.56 -7.94
N LEU A 101 -1.95 7.54 -7.37
CA LEU A 101 -3.01 7.70 -6.38
C LEU A 101 -2.52 8.48 -5.15
N LEU A 102 -1.39 8.07 -4.57
CA LEU A 102 -0.76 8.80 -3.46
C LEU A 102 -0.39 10.23 -3.86
N GLY A 103 0.17 10.41 -5.08
CA GLY A 103 0.51 11.73 -5.62
C GLY A 103 -0.70 12.66 -5.73
N THR A 104 -1.87 12.13 -6.10
CA THR A 104 -3.12 12.91 -6.15
C THR A 104 -3.54 13.39 -4.76
N LEU A 105 -3.45 12.54 -3.75
CA LEU A 105 -3.77 12.91 -2.36
C LEU A 105 -2.75 13.91 -1.79
N VAL A 106 -1.46 13.74 -2.10
CA VAL A 106 -0.41 14.70 -1.72
C VAL A 106 -0.67 16.07 -2.36
N ALA A 107 -0.96 16.10 -3.66
CA ALA A 107 -1.27 17.34 -4.36
C ALA A 107 -2.53 18.04 -3.78
N GLN A 108 -3.53 17.26 -3.39
CA GLN A 108 -4.72 17.77 -2.69
C GLN A 108 -4.33 18.40 -1.34
N ALA A 109 -3.50 17.73 -0.53
CA ALA A 109 -3.03 18.25 0.75
C ALA A 109 -2.18 19.54 0.60
N GLN A 110 -1.37 19.62 -0.47
CA GLN A 110 -0.64 20.83 -0.82
C GLN A 110 -1.58 21.98 -1.22
N ALA A 111 -2.62 21.70 -2.01
CA ALA A 111 -3.63 22.68 -2.39
C ALA A 111 -4.47 23.15 -1.18
N GLN A 112 -4.65 22.30 -0.16
CA GLN A 112 -5.28 22.64 1.11
C GLN A 112 -4.37 23.46 2.04
N GLY A 113 -3.08 23.61 1.71
CA GLY A 113 -2.09 24.28 2.53
C GLY A 113 -1.63 23.48 3.75
N THR A 114 -1.99 22.18 3.85
CA THR A 114 -1.57 21.31 4.94
C THR A 114 -0.15 20.81 4.75
N LEU A 115 0.23 20.50 3.50
CA LEU A 115 1.59 20.13 3.12
C LEU A 115 2.25 21.27 2.33
N ARG A 116 3.56 21.39 2.49
CA ARG A 116 4.37 22.40 1.81
C ARG A 116 4.30 22.25 0.28
N ALA A 117 3.91 23.31 -0.41
CA ALA A 117 3.85 23.35 -1.89
C ALA A 117 5.22 23.53 -2.56
N ASP A 118 6.24 23.95 -1.81
CA ASP A 118 7.63 24.09 -2.30
C ASP A 118 8.40 22.75 -2.30
N VAL A 119 7.84 21.71 -1.74
CA VAL A 119 8.38 20.33 -1.80
C VAL A 119 7.72 19.60 -2.96
N PRO A 120 8.47 18.98 -3.89
CA PRO A 120 7.87 18.19 -4.96
C PRO A 120 6.96 17.08 -4.41
N ALA A 121 5.74 16.96 -4.93
CA ALA A 121 4.78 15.93 -4.48
C ALA A 121 5.38 14.51 -4.55
N GLN A 122 6.16 14.23 -5.59
CA GLN A 122 6.85 12.93 -5.74
C GLN A 122 7.78 12.63 -4.55
N SER A 123 8.52 13.63 -4.05
CA SER A 123 9.41 13.44 -2.89
C SER A 123 8.62 13.05 -1.63
N ILE A 124 7.42 13.61 -1.46
CA ILE A 124 6.54 13.25 -0.34
C ILE A 124 6.01 11.81 -0.53
N VAL A 125 5.62 11.45 -1.76
CA VAL A 125 5.21 10.07 -2.08
C VAL A 125 6.35 9.09 -1.81
N ASP A 126 7.58 9.41 -2.18
CA ASP A 126 8.76 8.57 -1.93
C ASP A 126 9.00 8.37 -0.43
N LEU A 127 8.80 9.40 0.40
CA LEU A 127 8.86 9.28 1.87
C LEU A 127 7.77 8.33 2.41
N LEU A 128 6.54 8.44 1.93
CA LEU A 128 5.43 7.56 2.34
C LEU A 128 5.69 6.11 1.92
N MET A 129 6.21 5.89 0.72
CA MET A 129 6.61 4.55 0.27
C MET A 129 7.80 4.02 1.07
N GLY A 130 8.76 4.86 1.44
CA GLY A 130 9.85 4.52 2.36
C GLY A 130 9.33 4.07 3.72
N LEU A 131 8.32 4.74 4.26
CA LEU A 131 7.63 4.33 5.49
C LEU A 131 6.99 2.95 5.32
N TYR A 132 6.25 2.71 4.23
CA TYR A 132 5.68 1.39 3.94
C TYR A 132 6.77 0.30 3.89
N PHE A 133 7.86 0.50 3.15
CA PHE A 133 8.97 -0.46 3.09
C PHE A 133 9.62 -0.68 4.46
N THR A 134 9.73 0.35 5.30
CA THR A 134 10.21 0.22 6.67
C THR A 134 9.34 -0.77 7.45
N THR A 135 8.01 -0.70 7.32
CA THR A 135 7.11 -1.66 8.01
C THR A 135 7.34 -3.08 7.52
N GLN A 136 7.55 -3.28 6.20
CA GLN A 136 7.69 -4.61 5.61
C GLN A 136 9.01 -5.30 5.99
N PHE A 137 10.10 -4.56 6.11
CA PHE A 137 11.44 -5.12 6.21
C PHE A 137 12.16 -4.83 7.53
N GLN A 138 11.79 -3.77 8.24
CA GLN A 138 12.47 -3.33 9.45
C GLN A 138 11.71 -3.61 10.75
N TRP A 139 10.39 -3.83 10.69
CA TRP A 139 9.65 -4.18 11.90
C TRP A 139 9.88 -5.65 12.24
N PRO A 140 10.62 -5.94 13.32
CA PRO A 140 10.80 -7.33 13.75
C PRO A 140 9.47 -7.89 14.19
N GLN A 141 9.20 -9.14 13.81
CA GLN A 141 8.02 -9.87 14.27
C GLN A 141 6.68 -9.17 13.92
N LEU A 142 6.60 -8.42 12.81
CA LEU A 142 5.40 -7.71 12.40
C LEU A 142 4.12 -8.57 12.51
N ALA A 143 4.19 -9.85 12.14
CA ALA A 143 3.06 -10.78 12.22
C ALA A 143 2.58 -11.09 13.66
N GLN A 144 3.31 -10.67 14.69
CA GLN A 144 2.97 -10.87 16.11
C GLN A 144 2.34 -9.63 16.74
N TYR A 145 2.38 -8.47 16.06
CA TYR A 145 1.73 -7.26 16.56
C TYR A 145 0.22 -7.37 16.44
N SER A 146 -0.49 -6.84 17.43
CA SER A 146 -1.92 -6.61 17.29
C SER A 146 -2.20 -5.53 16.24
N ARG A 147 -3.45 -5.47 15.79
CA ARG A 147 -3.88 -4.42 14.85
C ARG A 147 -3.63 -3.02 15.42
N GLU A 148 -3.95 -2.83 16.69
CA GLU A 148 -3.82 -1.57 17.42
C GLU A 148 -2.36 -1.14 17.53
N GLU A 149 -1.48 -2.05 17.91
CA GLU A 149 -0.02 -1.80 17.98
C GLU A 149 0.56 -1.39 16.63
N CYS A 150 0.09 -2.01 15.56
CA CYS A 150 0.52 -1.66 14.19
C CYS A 150 0.06 -0.26 13.82
N ILE A 151 -1.19 0.09 14.07
CA ILE A 151 -1.75 1.42 13.79
C ILE A 151 -1.00 2.48 14.60
N GLU A 152 -0.88 2.29 15.91
CA GLU A 152 -0.20 3.25 16.78
C GLU A 152 1.26 3.51 16.37
N ARG A 153 1.98 2.45 16.03
CA ARG A 153 3.36 2.56 15.58
C ARG A 153 3.46 3.24 14.21
N LEU A 154 2.57 2.89 13.28
CA LEU A 154 2.52 3.51 11.97
C LEU A 154 2.19 5.00 12.07
N ASP A 155 1.17 5.36 12.85
CA ASP A 155 0.75 6.75 13.02
C ASP A 155 1.88 7.62 13.57
N ARG A 156 2.60 7.13 14.57
CA ARG A 156 3.78 7.82 15.10
C ARG A 156 4.85 8.04 14.03
N GLN A 157 5.13 7.04 13.20
CA GLN A 157 6.11 7.14 12.12
C GLN A 157 5.60 8.04 10.98
N PHE A 158 4.31 7.98 10.68
CA PHE A 158 3.67 8.83 9.70
C PHE A 158 3.78 10.30 10.09
N ASP A 159 3.45 10.64 11.35
CA ASP A 159 3.57 11.99 11.87
C ASP A 159 5.01 12.50 11.82
N LEU A 160 5.98 11.68 12.23
CA LEU A 160 7.40 12.03 12.13
C LEU A 160 7.86 12.23 10.67
N THR A 161 7.38 11.39 9.75
CA THR A 161 7.71 11.51 8.32
C THR A 161 7.17 12.80 7.74
N LEU A 162 5.93 13.17 8.09
CA LEU A 162 5.31 14.38 7.56
C LEU A 162 5.74 15.67 8.29
N ALA A 163 6.28 15.61 9.49
CA ALA A 163 6.68 16.78 10.26
C ALA A 163 7.62 17.74 9.49
N GLY A 164 8.46 17.19 8.59
CA GLY A 164 9.36 17.99 7.74
C GLY A 164 8.71 18.61 6.50
N VAL A 165 7.49 18.19 6.16
CA VAL A 165 6.77 18.64 4.94
C VAL A 165 5.42 19.29 5.23
N MET A 166 5.01 19.37 6.49
CA MET A 166 3.85 20.14 6.91
C MET A 166 4.15 21.62 6.89
N THR A 167 3.16 22.42 6.58
CA THR A 167 3.26 23.88 6.75
C THR A 167 3.35 24.20 8.24
N ALA A 168 4.14 25.22 8.58
CA ALA A 168 4.11 25.76 9.95
C ALA A 168 2.68 26.20 10.27
N CYS A 169 2.21 25.86 11.48
CA CYS A 169 0.95 26.43 11.96
C CYS A 169 1.10 27.95 12.00
N PRO A 170 0.22 28.75 11.39
CA PRO A 170 0.26 30.19 11.59
C PRO A 170 0.08 30.46 13.08
N GLU A 171 1.03 31.22 13.67
CA GLU A 171 0.96 31.71 15.05
C GLU A 171 -0.28 32.60 15.29
#